data_39f0f494daab218cbb9730142b058e6f
#
_entry.id   39f0f494daab218cbb9730142b058e6f
#
_cell.length_a   1.000
_cell.length_b   1.000
_cell.length_c   1.000
_cell.angle_alpha   90.00
_cell.angle_beta   90.00
_cell.angle_gamma   90.00
#
_symmetry.space_group_name_H-M   'P 1'
#
loop_
_entity.id
_entity.type
_entity.pdbx_description
1 polymer ?
#
loop_
_entity_poly.entity_id
_entity_poly.type
_entity_poly.pdbx_seq_one_letter_code
_entity_poly.pdbx_strand_id
1 'polypeptide(L)'
;MSEGALAHSLPVVAAPARDSLWRETTRRFRRHRLAMFGTVMLVVMVTAVVTGPWVYRVPIDTIDFKAKLKGPSWAHPLGTDDLGQDVLARMLYGGRISIAVGVMAMLIAISIGTAVGAAAGQLGGSADHVLMRVTDLFLSLPQLPLLLLVVYLFRDALKKVLGPEAGVFVLIVAVIGGLRWMPVARLVRAQFLSLREKEFVEAARGLGATPLRQVVRHILPNAMGPVIVAGSLDVAAAIIAESTLSFLGLGFPPDIPTWGRILFDAKDNLDFAPHWAVFPGTAIFLSVLSINYIGDGLRDAFDPRKVIASKSP
;
A
#
# COMPACT_ATOMS: atom_id res chain seq x y z
N MET A 1 -7.79 -68.19 28.95
CA MET A 1 -8.52 -67.28 28.06
C MET A 1 -7.86 -65.92 28.23
N SER A 2 -7.04 -65.55 27.29
CA SER A 2 -6.21 -64.32 27.29
C SER A 2 -6.86 -63.26 26.41
N GLU A 3 -7.41 -62.20 27.02
CA GLU A 3 -7.86 -61.02 26.34
C GLU A 3 -6.64 -60.12 25.99
N GLY A 4 -6.23 -60.18 24.76
CA GLY A 4 -5.21 -59.29 24.21
C GLY A 4 -5.84 -57.90 23.94
N ALA A 5 -5.49 -56.91 24.76
CA ALA A 5 -5.84 -55.51 24.54
C ALA A 5 -5.11 -54.96 23.29
N LEU A 6 -5.83 -54.81 22.19
CA LEU A 6 -5.37 -54.09 21.02
C LEU A 6 -5.34 -52.58 21.36
N ALA A 7 -4.16 -52.10 21.80
CA ALA A 7 -3.90 -50.68 21.88
C ALA A 7 -3.85 -50.09 20.47
N HIS A 8 -4.95 -49.45 20.03
CA HIS A 8 -4.98 -48.62 18.83
C HIS A 8 -4.10 -47.39 19.08
N SER A 9 -2.89 -47.40 18.56
CA SER A 9 -2.03 -46.24 18.51
C SER A 9 -2.65 -45.24 17.49
N LEU A 10 -3.28 -44.20 17.99
CA LEU A 10 -3.71 -43.07 17.16
C LEU A 10 -2.48 -42.48 16.48
N PRO A 11 -2.52 -42.22 15.15
CA PRO A 11 -1.40 -41.61 14.48
C PRO A 11 -1.22 -40.19 15.03
N VAL A 12 -0.04 -39.95 15.61
CA VAL A 12 0.39 -38.60 15.99
C VAL A 12 0.51 -37.79 14.70
N VAL A 13 -0.50 -36.98 14.42
CA VAL A 13 -0.44 -36.01 13.30
C VAL A 13 0.61 -34.97 13.69
N ALA A 14 1.81 -35.10 13.15
CA ALA A 14 2.86 -34.11 13.32
C ALA A 14 2.36 -32.75 12.88
N ALA A 15 2.38 -31.74 13.77
CA ALA A 15 2.04 -30.38 13.45
C ALA A 15 2.92 -29.90 12.29
N PRO A 16 2.35 -29.30 11.23
CA PRO A 16 3.13 -28.86 10.09
C PRO A 16 4.15 -27.81 10.55
N ALA A 17 5.42 -28.03 10.25
CA ALA A 17 6.51 -27.13 10.57
C ALA A 17 6.23 -25.71 10.01
N ARG A 18 6.58 -24.66 10.76
CA ARG A 18 6.33 -23.23 10.44
C ARG A 18 6.88 -22.83 9.06
N ASP A 19 7.95 -23.47 8.61
CA ASP A 19 8.54 -23.31 7.28
C ASP A 19 7.62 -23.76 6.13
N SER A 20 6.64 -24.62 6.41
CA SER A 20 5.71 -25.11 5.39
C SER A 20 4.67 -24.06 4.97
N LEU A 21 4.23 -23.16 5.88
CA LEU A 21 3.18 -22.17 5.61
C LEU A 21 3.64 -21.08 4.63
N TRP A 22 4.81 -20.51 4.84
CA TRP A 22 5.35 -19.49 3.93
C TRP A 22 5.70 -20.05 2.55
N ARG A 23 6.25 -21.28 2.51
CA ARG A 23 6.50 -21.98 1.24
C ARG A 23 5.19 -22.26 0.50
N GLU A 24 4.16 -22.67 1.19
CA GLU A 24 2.86 -22.96 0.60
C GLU A 24 2.19 -21.67 0.09
N THR A 25 2.21 -20.59 0.89
CA THR A 25 1.71 -19.26 0.49
C THR A 25 2.42 -18.76 -0.76
N THR A 26 3.76 -18.82 -0.80
CA THR A 26 4.56 -18.39 -1.97
C THR A 26 4.24 -19.26 -3.20
N ARG A 27 4.09 -20.57 -3.03
CA ARG A 27 3.74 -21.48 -4.14
C ARG A 27 2.35 -21.17 -4.70
N ARG A 28 1.37 -20.84 -3.85
CA ARG A 28 0.02 -20.47 -4.26
C ARG A 28 0.01 -19.13 -4.98
N PHE A 29 0.66 -18.12 -4.42
CA PHE A 29 0.81 -16.82 -5.04
C PHE A 29 1.39 -16.92 -6.45
N ARG A 30 2.47 -17.70 -6.64
CA ARG A 30 3.09 -17.93 -7.96
C ARG A 30 2.18 -18.66 -8.96
N ARG A 31 1.16 -19.38 -8.51
CA ARG A 31 0.16 -20.02 -9.37
C ARG A 31 -0.97 -19.09 -9.79
N HIS A 32 -1.13 -17.96 -9.12
CA HIS A 32 -2.15 -16.97 -9.44
C HIS A 32 -1.68 -16.10 -10.62
N ARG A 33 -2.19 -16.38 -11.83
CA ARG A 33 -1.71 -15.77 -13.09
C ARG A 33 -1.79 -14.25 -13.09
N LEU A 34 -2.92 -13.67 -12.62
CA LEU A 34 -3.09 -12.21 -12.57
C LEU A 34 -2.14 -11.56 -11.55
N ALA A 35 -1.90 -12.19 -10.39
CA ALA A 35 -0.95 -11.69 -9.41
C ALA A 35 0.50 -11.68 -9.96
N MET A 36 0.87 -12.73 -10.70
CA MET A 36 2.18 -12.78 -11.37
C MET A 36 2.30 -11.72 -12.47
N PHE A 37 1.25 -11.52 -13.27
CA PHE A 37 1.21 -10.44 -14.26
C PHE A 37 1.36 -9.07 -13.58
N GLY A 38 0.57 -8.78 -12.53
CA GLY A 38 0.67 -7.54 -11.75
C GLY A 38 2.07 -7.36 -11.14
N THR A 39 2.66 -8.45 -10.60
CA THR A 39 4.02 -8.40 -10.04
C THR A 39 5.06 -8.04 -11.10
N VAL A 40 5.02 -8.67 -12.26
CA VAL A 40 5.96 -8.38 -13.36
C VAL A 40 5.77 -6.93 -13.83
N MET A 41 4.53 -6.50 -14.06
CA MET A 41 4.21 -5.14 -14.48
C MET A 41 4.73 -4.11 -13.46
N LEU A 42 4.42 -4.30 -12.17
CA LEU A 42 4.89 -3.38 -11.12
C LEU A 42 6.42 -3.36 -11.01
N VAL A 43 7.07 -4.52 -11.10
CA VAL A 43 8.55 -4.59 -11.09
C VAL A 43 9.15 -3.85 -12.28
N VAL A 44 8.60 -4.00 -13.48
CA VAL A 44 9.03 -3.26 -14.68
C VAL A 44 8.86 -1.76 -14.46
N MET A 45 7.69 -1.31 -13.96
CA MET A 45 7.44 0.12 -13.69
C MET A 45 8.37 0.68 -12.62
N VAL A 46 8.53 -0.01 -11.49
CA VAL A 46 9.46 0.41 -10.42
C VAL A 46 10.90 0.45 -10.95
N THR A 47 11.32 -0.57 -11.69
CA THR A 47 12.66 -0.58 -12.31
C THR A 47 12.82 0.60 -13.26
N ALA A 48 11.84 0.86 -14.13
CA ALA A 48 11.87 1.98 -15.07
C ALA A 48 12.01 3.33 -14.35
N VAL A 49 11.20 3.60 -13.32
CA VAL A 49 11.29 4.89 -12.60
C VAL A 49 12.55 5.01 -11.74
N VAL A 50 13.08 3.91 -11.20
CA VAL A 50 14.31 3.93 -10.39
C VAL A 50 15.55 4.05 -11.25
N THR A 51 15.67 3.26 -12.30
CA THR A 51 16.89 3.23 -13.15
C THR A 51 16.81 4.18 -14.35
N GLY A 52 15.59 4.52 -14.79
CA GLY A 52 15.35 5.32 -15.98
C GLY A 52 16.11 6.64 -16.01
N PRO A 53 16.14 7.48 -14.96
CA PRO A 53 16.90 8.72 -14.96
C PRO A 53 18.44 8.55 -15.06
N TRP A 54 18.96 7.36 -14.83
CA TRP A 54 20.38 7.08 -15.07
C TRP A 54 20.66 6.71 -16.54
N VAL A 55 19.66 6.13 -17.21
CA VAL A 55 19.72 5.74 -18.63
C VAL A 55 19.31 6.92 -19.51
N TYR A 56 18.18 7.53 -19.20
CA TYR A 56 17.62 8.68 -19.91
C TYR A 56 17.91 9.96 -19.12
N ARG A 57 19.06 10.58 -19.43
CA ARG A 57 19.66 11.69 -18.66
C ARG A 57 19.18 13.08 -19.11
N VAL A 58 17.97 13.16 -19.65
CA VAL A 58 17.36 14.46 -19.99
C VAL A 58 16.94 15.16 -18.71
N PRO A 59 17.37 16.43 -18.48
CA PRO A 59 16.94 17.18 -17.30
C PRO A 59 15.42 17.44 -17.34
N ILE A 60 14.78 17.38 -16.16
CA ILE A 60 13.32 17.53 -16.01
C ILE A 60 12.84 18.98 -16.10
N ASP A 61 13.74 19.93 -15.97
CA ASP A 61 13.53 21.37 -15.87
C ASP A 61 13.98 22.16 -17.11
N THR A 62 14.53 21.48 -18.11
CA THR A 62 14.99 22.15 -19.35
C THR A 62 13.79 22.63 -20.15
N ILE A 63 13.69 23.95 -20.30
CA ILE A 63 12.62 24.63 -21.06
C ILE A 63 13.09 24.81 -22.51
N ASP A 64 12.31 24.32 -23.48
CA ASP A 64 12.52 24.57 -24.91
C ASP A 64 11.20 25.01 -25.59
N PHE A 65 10.98 26.28 -25.66
CA PHE A 65 9.76 26.83 -26.31
C PHE A 65 9.61 26.46 -27.80
N LYS A 66 10.70 26.02 -28.47
CA LYS A 66 10.61 25.53 -29.86
C LYS A 66 10.05 24.10 -29.92
N ALA A 67 10.14 23.38 -28.80
CA ALA A 67 9.61 22.04 -28.66
C ALA A 67 8.25 21.97 -27.93
N LYS A 68 7.58 23.12 -27.72
CA LYS A 68 6.30 23.19 -26.99
C LYS A 68 5.23 22.28 -27.60
N LEU A 69 4.56 21.46 -26.75
CA LEU A 69 3.44 20.58 -27.08
C LEU A 69 3.70 19.64 -28.28
N LYS A 70 4.95 19.23 -28.51
CA LYS A 70 5.27 18.28 -29.57
C LYS A 70 4.85 16.86 -29.16
N GLY A 71 4.26 16.14 -30.11
CA GLY A 71 3.92 14.73 -29.96
C GLY A 71 5.17 13.84 -29.79
N PRO A 72 4.95 12.56 -29.47
CA PRO A 72 6.02 11.58 -29.36
C PRO A 72 6.93 11.53 -30.58
N SER A 73 8.25 11.53 -30.35
CA SER A 73 9.30 11.52 -31.37
C SER A 73 10.54 10.81 -30.86
N TRP A 74 11.52 10.53 -31.73
CA TRP A 74 12.79 9.95 -31.32
C TRP A 74 13.57 10.83 -30.33
N ALA A 75 13.45 12.17 -30.43
CA ALA A 75 14.09 13.12 -29.52
C ALA A 75 13.34 13.20 -28.18
N HIS A 76 12.01 13.06 -28.21
CA HIS A 76 11.12 13.12 -27.06
C HIS A 76 10.14 11.93 -27.10
N PRO A 77 10.51 10.74 -26.55
CA PRO A 77 9.74 9.51 -26.74
C PRO A 77 8.27 9.57 -26.29
N LEU A 78 7.95 10.36 -25.27
CA LEU A 78 6.58 10.62 -24.82
C LEU A 78 6.09 12.03 -25.16
N GLY A 79 6.82 12.75 -26.02
CA GLY A 79 6.52 14.13 -26.37
C GLY A 79 6.98 15.14 -25.32
N THR A 80 6.49 16.38 -25.45
CA THR A 80 6.85 17.50 -24.59
C THR A 80 5.60 18.20 -24.05
N ASP A 81 5.77 18.90 -22.93
CA ASP A 81 4.73 19.70 -22.29
C ASP A 81 4.60 21.13 -22.87
N ASP A 82 3.84 21.99 -22.21
CA ASP A 82 3.58 23.38 -22.62
C ASP A 82 4.80 24.33 -22.44
N LEU A 83 5.81 23.91 -21.72
CA LEU A 83 7.11 24.58 -21.61
C LEU A 83 8.18 23.96 -22.52
N GLY A 84 7.83 22.88 -23.27
CA GLY A 84 8.78 22.10 -24.06
C GLY A 84 9.65 21.16 -23.25
N GLN A 85 9.29 20.89 -21.98
CA GLN A 85 9.99 19.93 -21.12
C GLN A 85 9.66 18.50 -21.55
N ASP A 86 10.62 17.58 -21.39
CA ASP A 86 10.47 16.20 -21.81
C ASP A 86 9.54 15.42 -20.88
N VAL A 87 8.43 14.91 -21.43
CA VAL A 87 7.41 14.18 -20.66
C VAL A 87 7.96 12.87 -20.11
N LEU A 88 8.83 12.13 -20.85
CA LEU A 88 9.41 10.88 -20.37
C LEU A 88 10.32 11.11 -19.15
N ALA A 89 11.20 12.12 -19.22
CA ALA A 89 12.08 12.47 -18.11
C ALA A 89 11.27 12.82 -16.86
N ARG A 90 10.23 13.64 -17.01
CA ARG A 90 9.31 14.04 -15.92
C ARG A 90 8.52 12.86 -15.38
N MET A 91 8.06 11.95 -16.24
CA MET A 91 7.35 10.72 -15.86
C MET A 91 8.23 9.76 -15.04
N LEU A 92 9.48 9.59 -15.44
CA LEU A 92 10.45 8.74 -14.73
C LEU A 92 10.79 9.31 -13.35
N TYR A 93 11.04 10.60 -13.27
CA TYR A 93 11.30 11.27 -11.99
C TYR A 93 10.06 11.27 -11.09
N GLY A 94 8.93 11.69 -11.61
CA GLY A 94 7.67 11.80 -10.88
C GLY A 94 7.15 10.47 -10.37
N GLY A 95 7.36 9.39 -11.14
CA GLY A 95 6.98 8.05 -10.72
C GLY A 95 7.67 7.56 -9.46
N ARG A 96 8.94 7.98 -9.22
CA ARG A 96 9.63 7.69 -7.95
C ARG A 96 8.88 8.30 -6.77
N ILE A 97 8.45 9.55 -6.91
CA ILE A 97 7.74 10.29 -5.86
C ILE A 97 6.35 9.69 -5.63
N SER A 98 5.56 9.47 -6.70
CA SER A 98 4.21 8.91 -6.59
C SER A 98 4.21 7.52 -5.95
N ILE A 99 5.14 6.64 -6.32
CA ILE A 99 5.26 5.30 -5.71
C ILE A 99 5.77 5.40 -4.27
N ALA A 100 6.77 6.27 -4.00
CA ALA A 100 7.29 6.46 -2.66
C ALA A 100 6.22 6.98 -1.69
N VAL A 101 5.38 7.94 -2.12
CA VAL A 101 4.24 8.42 -1.33
C VAL A 101 3.28 7.27 -1.01
N GLY A 102 2.93 6.45 -2.01
CA GLY A 102 2.05 5.31 -1.82
C GLY A 102 2.57 4.33 -0.76
N VAL A 103 3.85 3.94 -0.87
CA VAL A 103 4.48 2.99 0.07
C VAL A 103 4.64 3.60 1.46
N MET A 104 5.12 4.84 1.57
CA MET A 104 5.35 5.48 2.88
C MET A 104 4.04 5.77 3.61
N ALA A 105 3.00 6.23 2.91
CA ALA A 105 1.67 6.42 3.50
C ALA A 105 1.07 5.10 4.00
N MET A 106 1.20 4.02 3.22
CA MET A 106 0.79 2.68 3.64
C MET A 106 1.52 2.23 4.92
N LEU A 107 2.84 2.44 5.00
CA LEU A 107 3.61 2.08 6.20
C LEU A 107 3.11 2.81 7.45
N ILE A 108 2.79 4.10 7.35
CA ILE A 108 2.20 4.87 8.44
C ILE A 108 0.81 4.31 8.81
N ALA A 109 -0.05 4.11 7.82
CA ALA A 109 -1.41 3.59 8.04
C ALA A 109 -1.41 2.21 8.71
N ILE A 110 -0.57 1.29 8.23
CA ILE A 110 -0.43 -0.06 8.82
C ILE A 110 0.14 0.03 10.24
N SER A 111 1.16 0.86 10.47
CA SER A 111 1.80 0.97 11.77
C SER A 111 0.82 1.49 12.83
N ILE A 112 0.13 2.59 12.54
CA ILE A 112 -0.87 3.18 13.44
C ILE A 112 -2.06 2.21 13.59
N GLY A 113 -2.59 1.72 12.48
CA GLY A 113 -3.76 0.83 12.48
C GLY A 113 -3.49 -0.48 13.24
N THR A 114 -2.31 -1.07 13.05
CA THR A 114 -1.91 -2.29 13.78
C THR A 114 -1.75 -2.00 15.27
N ALA A 115 -1.12 -0.89 15.66
CA ALA A 115 -0.96 -0.53 17.06
C ALA A 115 -2.32 -0.30 17.76
N VAL A 116 -3.19 0.51 17.14
CA VAL A 116 -4.52 0.80 17.69
C VAL A 116 -5.41 -0.46 17.71
N GLY A 117 -5.44 -1.22 16.63
CA GLY A 117 -6.26 -2.43 16.52
C GLY A 117 -5.80 -3.54 17.48
N ALA A 118 -4.48 -3.72 17.63
CA ALA A 118 -3.90 -4.66 18.59
C ALA A 118 -4.21 -4.25 20.04
N ALA A 119 -4.06 -2.97 20.37
CA ALA A 119 -4.41 -2.44 21.70
C ALA A 119 -5.91 -2.66 22.01
N ALA A 120 -6.79 -2.30 21.08
CA ALA A 120 -8.23 -2.49 21.24
C ALA A 120 -8.61 -3.97 21.42
N GLY A 121 -8.09 -4.86 20.55
CA GLY A 121 -8.39 -6.30 20.59
C GLY A 121 -7.79 -7.02 21.79
N GLN A 122 -6.62 -6.57 22.30
CA GLN A 122 -5.96 -7.19 23.45
C GLN A 122 -6.53 -6.72 24.79
N LEU A 123 -6.73 -5.39 24.98
CA LEU A 123 -7.18 -4.83 26.23
C LEU A 123 -8.68 -5.10 26.47
N GLY A 124 -9.49 -4.99 25.41
CA GLY A 124 -10.95 -5.16 25.53
C GLY A 124 -11.64 -4.09 26.39
N GLY A 125 -12.87 -4.35 26.81
CA GLY A 125 -13.62 -3.50 27.74
C GLY A 125 -13.72 -2.03 27.32
N SER A 126 -13.50 -1.11 28.26
CA SER A 126 -13.59 0.33 28.04
C SER A 126 -12.52 0.86 27.08
N ALA A 127 -11.31 0.30 27.10
CA ALA A 127 -10.24 0.70 26.18
C ALA A 127 -10.60 0.41 24.71
N ASP A 128 -11.17 -0.77 24.45
CA ASP A 128 -11.68 -1.13 23.13
C ASP A 128 -12.79 -0.17 22.67
N HIS A 129 -13.77 0.11 23.55
CA HIS A 129 -14.85 1.03 23.22
C HIS A 129 -14.34 2.44 22.88
N VAL A 130 -13.40 2.98 23.65
CA VAL A 130 -12.86 4.33 23.40
C VAL A 130 -12.07 4.36 22.10
N LEU A 131 -11.15 3.40 21.88
CA LEU A 131 -10.34 3.35 20.68
C LEU A 131 -11.19 3.18 19.42
N MET A 132 -12.22 2.33 19.46
CA MET A 132 -13.12 2.15 18.33
C MET A 132 -14.04 3.36 18.12
N ARG A 133 -14.47 4.05 19.18
CA ARG A 133 -15.25 5.29 19.04
C ARG A 133 -14.44 6.39 18.37
N VAL A 134 -13.16 6.54 18.74
CA VAL A 134 -12.25 7.47 18.05
C VAL A 134 -12.06 7.05 16.59
N THR A 135 -11.85 5.77 16.32
CA THR A 135 -11.75 5.23 14.95
C THR A 135 -13.01 5.54 14.14
N ASP A 136 -14.19 5.36 14.72
CA ASP A 136 -15.48 5.63 14.06
C ASP A 136 -15.68 7.12 13.77
N LEU A 137 -15.26 7.98 14.70
CA LEU A 137 -15.32 9.42 14.52
C LEU A 137 -14.48 9.85 13.32
N PHE A 138 -13.23 9.38 13.21
CA PHE A 138 -12.39 9.70 12.06
C PHE A 138 -12.94 9.12 10.74
N LEU A 139 -13.54 7.93 10.77
CA LEU A 139 -14.17 7.33 9.60
C LEU A 139 -15.44 8.07 9.14
N SER A 140 -16.11 8.81 10.02
CA SER A 140 -17.29 9.60 9.66
C SER A 140 -16.94 10.91 8.93
N LEU A 141 -15.68 11.35 9.00
CA LEU A 141 -15.23 12.55 8.32
C LEU A 141 -15.04 12.28 6.82
N PRO A 142 -15.49 13.21 5.95
CA PRO A 142 -15.26 13.08 4.51
C PRO A 142 -13.77 13.20 4.21
N GLN A 143 -13.16 12.08 3.83
CA GLN A 143 -11.69 11.93 3.74
C GLN A 143 -11.05 12.94 2.78
N LEU A 144 -11.60 13.12 1.58
CA LEU A 144 -11.01 14.00 0.57
C LEU A 144 -11.03 15.49 0.97
N PRO A 145 -12.14 16.07 1.45
CA PRO A 145 -12.14 17.43 1.99
C PRO A 145 -11.17 17.62 3.14
N LEU A 146 -11.06 16.63 4.04
CA LEU A 146 -10.12 16.72 5.16
C LEU A 146 -8.65 16.69 4.69
N LEU A 147 -8.31 15.84 3.72
CA LEU A 147 -6.99 15.81 3.09
C LEU A 147 -6.64 17.17 2.50
N LEU A 148 -7.56 17.75 1.69
CA LEU A 148 -7.37 19.06 1.05
C LEU A 148 -7.16 20.16 2.09
N LEU A 149 -7.99 20.20 3.13
CA LEU A 149 -7.92 21.19 4.20
C LEU A 149 -6.58 21.12 4.94
N VAL A 150 -6.16 19.92 5.39
CA VAL A 150 -4.93 19.76 6.15
C VAL A 150 -3.71 20.10 5.30
N VAL A 151 -3.68 19.64 4.05
CA VAL A 151 -2.57 20.00 3.13
C VAL A 151 -2.54 21.50 2.89
N TYR A 152 -3.67 22.15 2.64
CA TYR A 152 -3.74 23.59 2.46
C TYR A 152 -3.22 24.38 3.65
N LEU A 153 -3.62 24.00 4.87
CA LEU A 153 -3.22 24.72 6.10
C LEU A 153 -1.74 24.56 6.45
N PHE A 154 -1.16 23.38 6.23
CA PHE A 154 0.20 23.09 6.73
C PHE A 154 1.29 23.11 5.65
N ARG A 155 0.92 23.24 4.37
CA ARG A 155 1.86 23.21 3.23
C ARG A 155 3.00 24.21 3.37
N ASP A 156 2.66 25.49 3.64
CA ASP A 156 3.67 26.56 3.70
C ASP A 156 4.52 26.49 4.96
N ALA A 157 3.95 26.01 6.06
CA ALA A 157 4.69 25.78 7.30
C ALA A 157 5.78 24.71 7.12
N LEU A 158 5.41 23.56 6.52
CA LEU A 158 6.37 22.48 6.30
C LEU A 158 7.41 22.81 5.21
N LYS A 159 7.02 23.56 4.17
CA LYS A 159 7.97 24.04 3.17
C LYS A 159 9.05 24.95 3.79
N LYS A 160 8.67 25.81 4.73
CA LYS A 160 9.64 26.69 5.42
C LYS A 160 10.63 25.92 6.29
N VAL A 161 10.19 24.82 6.91
CA VAL A 161 11.02 24.03 7.84
C VAL A 161 11.90 23.01 7.11
N LEU A 162 11.35 22.29 6.13
CA LEU A 162 11.99 21.13 5.48
C LEU A 162 12.37 21.40 4.02
N GLY A 163 12.07 22.58 3.49
CA GLY A 163 12.24 22.89 2.08
C GLY A 163 11.04 22.51 1.22
N PRO A 164 11.00 22.98 -0.06
CA PRO A 164 9.83 22.86 -0.90
C PRO A 164 9.49 21.41 -1.30
N GLU A 165 10.48 20.58 -1.54
CA GLU A 165 10.31 19.17 -1.94
C GLU A 165 10.01 18.27 -0.72
N ALA A 166 10.93 18.24 0.24
CA ALA A 166 10.82 17.36 1.40
C ALA A 166 9.61 17.75 2.29
N GLY A 167 9.33 19.06 2.44
CA GLY A 167 8.20 19.53 3.24
C GLY A 167 6.85 19.09 2.68
N VAL A 168 6.67 19.17 1.36
CA VAL A 168 5.44 18.70 0.71
C VAL A 168 5.36 17.18 0.74
N PHE A 169 6.46 16.47 0.48
CA PHE A 169 6.51 15.02 0.55
C PHE A 169 6.10 14.50 1.93
N VAL A 170 6.75 14.99 2.99
CA VAL A 170 6.43 14.59 4.37
C VAL A 170 4.99 14.91 4.73
N LEU A 171 4.49 16.10 4.36
CA LEU A 171 3.11 16.48 4.61
C LEU A 171 2.13 15.51 3.96
N ILE A 172 2.27 15.25 2.66
CA ILE A 172 1.35 14.39 1.90
C ILE A 172 1.37 12.97 2.45
N VAL A 173 2.56 12.42 2.71
CA VAL A 173 2.74 11.08 3.30
C VAL A 173 2.09 11.00 4.69
N ALA A 174 2.34 11.99 5.55
CA ALA A 174 1.79 12.01 6.91
C ALA A 174 0.26 12.15 6.91
N VAL A 175 -0.29 13.01 6.05
CA VAL A 175 -1.73 13.25 6.00
C VAL A 175 -2.47 12.05 5.39
N ILE A 176 -1.98 11.51 4.25
CA ILE A 176 -2.59 10.33 3.64
C ILE A 176 -2.50 9.14 4.59
N GLY A 177 -1.31 8.81 5.10
CA GLY A 177 -1.11 7.69 6.02
C GLY A 177 -1.85 7.86 7.35
N GLY A 178 -1.86 9.11 7.87
CA GLY A 178 -2.56 9.48 9.10
C GLY A 178 -4.09 9.48 9.00
N LEU A 179 -4.65 9.43 7.81
CA LEU A 179 -6.10 9.34 7.57
C LEU A 179 -6.53 7.99 6.97
N ARG A 180 -5.64 6.99 6.91
CA ARG A 180 -5.95 5.66 6.34
C ARG A 180 -5.75 4.51 7.33
N TRP A 181 -5.37 4.78 8.57
CA TRP A 181 -5.14 3.74 9.58
C TRP A 181 -6.42 3.08 10.11
N MET A 182 -7.58 3.74 10.02
CA MET A 182 -8.80 3.29 10.66
C MET A 182 -9.35 1.94 10.15
N PRO A 183 -9.42 1.67 8.83
CA PRO A 183 -9.82 0.36 8.31
C PRO A 183 -8.86 -0.75 8.78
N VAL A 184 -7.55 -0.45 8.83
CA VAL A 184 -6.52 -1.39 9.31
C VAL A 184 -6.73 -1.68 10.80
N ALA A 185 -7.01 -0.66 11.63
CA ALA A 185 -7.28 -0.85 13.05
C ALA A 185 -8.48 -1.77 13.31
N ARG A 186 -9.58 -1.60 12.57
CA ARG A 186 -10.75 -2.48 12.67
C ARG A 186 -10.42 -3.91 12.24
N LEU A 187 -9.66 -4.07 11.15
CA LEU A 187 -9.21 -5.37 10.68
C LEU A 187 -8.37 -6.09 11.72
N VAL A 188 -7.34 -5.42 12.25
CA VAL A 188 -6.42 -5.98 13.25
C VAL A 188 -7.17 -6.32 14.53
N ARG A 189 -8.05 -5.42 15.01
CA ARG A 189 -8.91 -5.70 16.18
C ARG A 189 -9.72 -6.99 15.97
N ALA A 190 -10.39 -7.17 14.84
CA ALA A 190 -11.17 -8.36 14.54
C ALA A 190 -10.29 -9.63 14.55
N GLN A 191 -9.09 -9.57 13.98
CA GLN A 191 -8.12 -10.67 14.04
C GLN A 191 -7.70 -10.99 15.48
N PHE A 192 -7.40 -9.98 16.28
CA PHE A 192 -7.01 -10.15 17.68
C PHE A 192 -8.12 -10.81 18.51
N LEU A 193 -9.37 -10.35 18.38
CA LEU A 193 -10.51 -10.94 19.07
C LEU A 193 -10.69 -12.43 18.71
N SER A 194 -10.50 -12.78 17.43
CA SER A 194 -10.60 -14.17 17.00
C SER A 194 -9.41 -15.04 17.45
N LEU A 195 -8.20 -14.49 17.43
CA LEU A 195 -6.98 -15.26 17.70
C LEU A 195 -6.73 -15.45 19.20
N ARG A 196 -7.11 -14.50 20.06
CA ARG A 196 -6.89 -14.59 21.51
C ARG A 196 -7.65 -15.73 22.17
N GLU A 197 -8.72 -16.25 21.53
CA GLU A 197 -9.56 -17.36 21.99
C GLU A 197 -9.12 -18.70 21.41
N LYS A 198 -7.95 -18.77 20.74
CA LYS A 198 -7.42 -19.99 20.18
C LYS A 198 -6.61 -20.77 21.21
N GLU A 199 -6.68 -22.10 21.16
CA GLU A 199 -6.02 -23.03 22.07
C GLU A 199 -4.53 -22.74 22.27
N PHE A 200 -3.81 -22.34 21.21
CA PHE A 200 -2.37 -22.04 21.31
C PHE A 200 -2.07 -20.79 22.14
N VAL A 201 -3.00 -19.81 22.18
CA VAL A 201 -2.89 -18.62 23.03
C VAL A 201 -3.24 -18.97 24.47
N GLU A 202 -4.28 -19.78 24.69
CA GLU A 202 -4.64 -20.28 26.00
C GLU A 202 -3.52 -21.14 26.61
N ALA A 203 -2.93 -22.03 25.84
CA ALA A 203 -1.77 -22.81 26.26
C ALA A 203 -0.58 -21.92 26.64
N ALA A 204 -0.27 -20.88 25.83
CA ALA A 204 0.78 -19.94 26.18
C ALA A 204 0.47 -19.17 27.47
N ARG A 205 -0.80 -18.80 27.70
CA ARG A 205 -1.25 -18.19 28.96
C ARG A 205 -1.09 -19.13 30.15
N GLY A 206 -1.48 -20.41 30.02
CA GLY A 206 -1.30 -21.43 31.04
C GLY A 206 0.17 -21.69 31.42
N LEU A 207 1.08 -21.49 30.45
CA LEU A 207 2.54 -21.53 30.66
C LEU A 207 3.12 -20.21 31.21
N GLY A 208 2.29 -19.23 31.61
CA GLY A 208 2.73 -17.99 32.22
C GLY A 208 3.20 -16.90 31.25
N ALA A 209 2.82 -16.96 29.95
CA ALA A 209 3.15 -15.90 29.00
C ALA A 209 2.46 -14.58 29.38
N THR A 210 3.24 -13.49 29.50
CA THR A 210 2.71 -12.14 29.74
C THR A 210 1.84 -11.66 28.58
N PRO A 211 0.90 -10.72 28.77
CA PRO A 211 0.06 -10.18 27.71
C PRO A 211 0.85 -9.66 26.50
N LEU A 212 1.95 -8.92 26.74
CA LEU A 212 2.83 -8.44 25.68
C LEU A 212 3.47 -9.59 24.91
N ARG A 213 3.90 -10.65 25.58
CA ARG A 213 4.46 -11.84 24.94
C ARG A 213 3.42 -12.58 24.10
N GLN A 214 2.17 -12.68 24.61
CA GLN A 214 1.05 -13.25 23.83
C GLN A 214 0.82 -12.45 22.54
N VAL A 215 0.77 -11.11 22.63
CA VAL A 215 0.60 -10.23 21.47
C VAL A 215 1.72 -10.40 20.46
N VAL A 216 2.97 -10.16 20.85
CA VAL A 216 4.10 -10.07 19.92
C VAL A 216 4.50 -11.42 19.34
N ARG A 217 4.42 -12.50 20.14
CA ARG A 217 4.95 -13.82 19.76
C ARG A 217 3.88 -14.79 19.24
N HIS A 218 2.63 -14.58 19.62
CA HIS A 218 1.57 -15.56 19.31
C HIS A 218 0.45 -14.96 18.44
N ILE A 219 -0.07 -13.77 18.75
CA ILE A 219 -1.23 -13.21 18.06
C ILE A 219 -0.81 -12.42 16.81
N LEU A 220 0.05 -11.42 16.97
CA LEU A 220 0.45 -10.52 15.88
C LEU A 220 1.03 -11.26 14.66
N PRO A 221 1.95 -12.23 14.79
CA PRO A 221 2.48 -12.96 13.63
C PRO A 221 1.40 -13.72 12.85
N ASN A 222 0.36 -14.20 13.54
CA ASN A 222 -0.76 -14.91 12.93
C ASN A 222 -1.81 -13.93 12.32
N ALA A 223 -1.87 -12.69 12.79
CA ALA A 223 -2.70 -11.63 12.23
C ALA A 223 -2.09 -10.98 10.98
N MET A 224 -0.78 -11.19 10.71
CA MET A 224 -0.07 -10.48 9.64
C MET A 224 -0.55 -10.81 8.23
N GLY A 225 -1.10 -11.99 7.97
CA GLY A 225 -1.60 -12.34 6.64
C GLY A 225 -2.64 -11.32 6.12
N PRO A 226 -3.78 -11.13 6.80
CA PRO A 226 -4.76 -10.11 6.44
C PRO A 226 -4.21 -8.67 6.43
N VAL A 227 -3.25 -8.34 7.31
CA VAL A 227 -2.63 -7.00 7.38
C VAL A 227 -1.78 -6.75 6.13
N ILE A 228 -0.99 -7.72 5.66
CA ILE A 228 -0.20 -7.61 4.43
C ILE A 228 -1.12 -7.41 3.22
N VAL A 229 -2.23 -8.14 3.15
CA VAL A 229 -3.24 -7.96 2.08
C VAL A 229 -3.84 -6.55 2.12
N ALA A 230 -4.28 -6.08 3.29
CA ALA A 230 -4.81 -4.73 3.46
C ALA A 230 -3.78 -3.67 3.05
N GLY A 231 -2.52 -3.84 3.46
CA GLY A 231 -1.44 -2.93 3.11
C GLY A 231 -1.15 -2.87 1.63
N SER A 232 -1.15 -4.01 0.93
CA SER A 232 -0.94 -3.99 -0.52
C SER A 232 -2.03 -3.17 -1.23
N LEU A 233 -3.28 -3.32 -0.85
CA LEU A 233 -4.39 -2.52 -1.41
C LEU A 233 -4.31 -1.05 -1.00
N ASP A 234 -3.78 -0.76 0.20
CA ASP A 234 -3.64 0.60 0.70
C ASP A 234 -2.60 1.42 -0.08
N VAL A 235 -1.54 0.78 -0.62
CA VAL A 235 -0.59 1.44 -1.54
C VAL A 235 -1.32 2.00 -2.77
N ALA A 236 -2.16 1.20 -3.41
CA ALA A 236 -2.93 1.64 -4.58
C ALA A 236 -3.83 2.83 -4.25
N ALA A 237 -4.53 2.75 -3.13
CA ALA A 237 -5.42 3.82 -2.69
C ALA A 237 -4.65 5.09 -2.28
N ALA A 238 -3.44 4.97 -1.74
CA ALA A 238 -2.59 6.11 -1.40
C ALA A 238 -2.03 6.80 -2.68
N ILE A 239 -1.65 6.04 -3.71
CA ILE A 239 -1.26 6.59 -5.02
C ILE A 239 -2.42 7.39 -5.64
N ILE A 240 -3.65 6.84 -5.61
CA ILE A 240 -4.84 7.56 -6.09
C ILE A 240 -5.07 8.83 -5.28
N ALA A 241 -4.95 8.79 -3.94
CA ALA A 241 -5.14 9.95 -3.09
C ALA A 241 -4.11 11.06 -3.36
N GLU A 242 -2.82 10.71 -3.52
CA GLU A 242 -1.76 11.65 -3.93
C GLU A 242 -2.07 12.27 -5.28
N SER A 243 -2.38 11.42 -6.27
CA SER A 243 -2.69 11.87 -7.63
C SER A 243 -3.91 12.79 -7.66
N THR A 244 -4.92 12.51 -6.85
CA THR A 244 -6.11 13.38 -6.72
C THR A 244 -5.75 14.72 -6.09
N LEU A 245 -4.96 14.74 -5.00
CA LEU A 245 -4.47 15.98 -4.37
C LEU A 245 -3.66 16.83 -5.35
N SER A 246 -2.75 16.20 -6.09
CA SER A 246 -1.91 16.85 -7.09
C SER A 246 -2.74 17.37 -8.27
N PHE A 247 -3.71 16.58 -8.77
CA PHE A 247 -4.65 16.97 -9.82
C PHE A 247 -5.58 18.12 -9.42
N LEU A 248 -5.91 18.26 -8.14
CA LEU A 248 -6.66 19.40 -7.61
C LEU A 248 -5.78 20.63 -7.29
N GLY A 249 -4.49 20.59 -7.62
CA GLY A 249 -3.55 21.69 -7.45
C GLY A 249 -2.99 21.87 -6.04
N LEU A 250 -3.37 21.01 -5.10
CA LEU A 250 -2.90 21.04 -3.69
C LEU A 250 -1.78 20.03 -3.39
N GLY A 251 -1.35 19.25 -4.39
CA GLY A 251 -0.22 18.34 -4.28
C GLY A 251 1.14 19.00 -4.42
N PHE A 252 2.02 18.38 -5.17
CA PHE A 252 3.37 18.87 -5.40
C PHE A 252 3.41 20.13 -6.27
N PRO A 253 4.40 21.02 -6.07
CA PRO A 253 4.57 22.21 -6.91
C PRO A 253 5.00 21.85 -8.35
N PRO A 254 4.93 22.78 -9.33
CA PRO A 254 5.24 22.52 -10.74
C PRO A 254 6.63 21.96 -10.99
N ASP A 255 7.60 22.35 -10.16
CA ASP A 255 9.00 21.94 -10.28
C ASP A 255 9.21 20.46 -9.92
N ILE A 256 8.24 19.85 -9.25
CA ILE A 256 8.28 18.46 -8.78
C ILE A 256 7.20 17.66 -9.50
N PRO A 257 7.54 17.04 -10.64
CA PRO A 257 6.57 16.33 -11.46
C PRO A 257 6.19 14.99 -10.81
N THR A 258 5.04 14.91 -10.14
CA THR A 258 4.40 13.61 -9.86
C THR A 258 3.45 13.26 -11.00
N TRP A 259 3.03 11.99 -11.11
CA TRP A 259 2.06 11.61 -12.14
C TRP A 259 0.75 12.41 -12.04
N GLY A 260 0.28 12.65 -10.81
CA GLY A 260 -0.90 13.49 -10.59
C GLY A 260 -0.67 14.96 -10.96
N ARG A 261 0.54 15.50 -10.70
CA ARG A 261 0.90 16.87 -11.09
C ARG A 261 0.98 17.03 -12.61
N ILE A 262 1.60 16.09 -13.31
CA ILE A 262 1.66 16.10 -14.78
C ILE A 262 0.26 16.07 -15.38
N LEU A 263 -0.69 15.30 -14.81
CA LEU A 263 -2.10 15.31 -15.22
C LEU A 263 -2.76 16.68 -15.02
N PHE A 264 -2.48 17.34 -13.90
CA PHE A 264 -2.99 18.70 -13.64
C PHE A 264 -2.49 19.69 -14.69
N ASP A 265 -1.20 19.65 -15.03
CA ASP A 265 -0.61 20.55 -16.01
C ASP A 265 -1.15 20.28 -17.43
N ALA A 266 -1.47 19.02 -17.74
CA ALA A 266 -1.98 18.60 -19.05
C ALA A 266 -3.46 18.95 -19.30
N LYS A 267 -4.28 19.17 -18.24
CA LYS A 267 -5.75 19.24 -18.34
C LYS A 267 -6.28 20.31 -19.33
N ASP A 268 -5.58 21.42 -19.45
CA ASP A 268 -5.99 22.54 -20.30
C ASP A 268 -5.48 22.41 -21.75
N ASN A 269 -4.72 21.34 -22.06
CA ASN A 269 -4.12 21.09 -23.37
C ASN A 269 -4.53 19.76 -24.00
N LEU A 270 -5.63 19.14 -23.52
CA LEU A 270 -6.08 17.83 -23.97
C LEU A 270 -6.40 17.76 -25.47
N ASP A 271 -6.92 18.83 -26.03
CA ASP A 271 -7.29 18.91 -27.45
C ASP A 271 -6.06 18.96 -28.39
N PHE A 272 -4.94 19.51 -27.90
CA PHE A 272 -3.73 19.71 -28.71
C PHE A 272 -2.64 18.69 -28.40
N ALA A 273 -2.52 18.23 -27.16
CA ALA A 273 -1.48 17.33 -26.69
C ALA A 273 -2.04 16.23 -25.76
N PRO A 274 -2.95 15.36 -26.24
CA PRO A 274 -3.58 14.33 -25.41
C PRO A 274 -2.55 13.34 -24.82
N HIS A 275 -1.43 13.13 -25.49
CA HIS A 275 -0.34 12.27 -25.03
C HIS A 275 0.18 12.69 -23.65
N TRP A 276 0.22 13.99 -23.35
CA TRP A 276 0.70 14.54 -22.10
C TRP A 276 -0.14 14.10 -20.89
N ALA A 277 -1.46 13.88 -21.07
CA ALA A 277 -2.35 13.32 -20.03
C ALA A 277 -2.44 11.78 -20.07
N VAL A 278 -2.41 11.19 -21.27
CA VAL A 278 -2.58 9.74 -21.44
C VAL A 278 -1.46 8.94 -20.75
N PHE A 279 -0.21 9.38 -20.85
CA PHE A 279 0.90 8.64 -20.26
C PHE A 279 0.85 8.61 -18.73
N PRO A 280 0.71 9.73 -17.98
CA PRO A 280 0.61 9.66 -16.52
C PRO A 280 -0.68 8.99 -16.06
N GLY A 281 -1.80 9.19 -16.75
CA GLY A 281 -3.04 8.47 -16.46
C GLY A 281 -2.88 6.94 -16.59
N THR A 282 -2.21 6.50 -17.66
CA THR A 282 -1.89 5.09 -17.87
C THR A 282 -0.95 4.56 -16.80
N ALA A 283 0.07 5.32 -16.39
CA ALA A 283 0.99 4.90 -15.35
C ALA A 283 0.30 4.72 -13.99
N ILE A 284 -0.58 5.65 -13.60
CA ILE A 284 -1.40 5.53 -12.39
C ILE A 284 -2.30 4.28 -12.50
N PHE A 285 -3.03 4.13 -13.62
CA PHE A 285 -3.92 3.00 -13.85
C PHE A 285 -3.20 1.65 -13.76
N LEU A 286 -2.07 1.50 -14.46
CA LEU A 286 -1.29 0.25 -14.46
C LEU A 286 -0.68 -0.05 -13.08
N SER A 287 -0.24 0.97 -12.33
CA SER A 287 0.25 0.80 -10.97
C SER A 287 -0.84 0.28 -10.04
N VAL A 288 -2.00 0.93 -10.06
CA VAL A 288 -3.16 0.55 -9.24
C VAL A 288 -3.66 -0.84 -9.61
N LEU A 289 -3.79 -1.14 -10.90
CA LEU A 289 -4.21 -2.46 -11.39
C LEU A 289 -3.24 -3.56 -10.96
N SER A 290 -1.94 -3.31 -11.10
CA SER A 290 -0.89 -4.26 -10.71
C SER A 290 -0.93 -4.56 -9.22
N ILE A 291 -1.05 -3.52 -8.40
CA ILE A 291 -1.12 -3.64 -6.93
C ILE A 291 -2.39 -4.37 -6.52
N ASN A 292 -3.55 -4.11 -7.14
CA ASN A 292 -4.78 -4.84 -6.87
C ASN A 292 -4.66 -6.33 -7.20
N TYR A 293 -4.08 -6.69 -8.36
CA TYR A 293 -3.83 -8.10 -8.72
C TYR A 293 -2.88 -8.79 -7.73
N ILE A 294 -1.86 -8.08 -7.23
CA ILE A 294 -0.97 -8.59 -6.19
C ILE A 294 -1.75 -8.80 -4.89
N GLY A 295 -2.57 -7.82 -4.48
CA GLY A 295 -3.42 -7.90 -3.29
C GLY A 295 -4.38 -9.08 -3.31
N ASP A 296 -5.05 -9.31 -4.44
CA ASP A 296 -5.96 -10.45 -4.64
C ASP A 296 -5.20 -11.78 -4.58
N GLY A 297 -4.03 -11.86 -5.21
CA GLY A 297 -3.18 -13.05 -5.15
C GLY A 297 -2.66 -13.35 -3.74
N LEU A 298 -2.30 -12.32 -2.97
CA LEU A 298 -1.92 -12.46 -1.57
C LEU A 298 -3.11 -12.91 -0.72
N ARG A 299 -4.28 -12.34 -0.92
CA ARG A 299 -5.52 -12.75 -0.24
C ARG A 299 -5.81 -14.22 -0.48
N ASP A 300 -5.76 -14.68 -1.74
CA ASP A 300 -5.97 -16.09 -2.11
C ASP A 300 -4.90 -17.02 -1.52
N ALA A 301 -3.66 -16.56 -1.45
CA ALA A 301 -2.54 -17.34 -0.90
C ALA A 301 -2.61 -17.49 0.63
N PHE A 302 -3.14 -16.48 1.34
CA PHE A 302 -3.32 -16.51 2.80
C PHE A 302 -4.66 -17.12 3.25
N ASP A 303 -5.61 -17.46 2.33
CA ASP A 303 -6.91 -18.04 2.70
C ASP A 303 -6.76 -19.49 3.19
N PRO A 304 -7.02 -19.77 4.50
CA PRO A 304 -6.89 -21.09 5.05
C PRO A 304 -7.95 -22.09 4.55
N ARG A 305 -9.10 -21.64 4.05
CA ARG A 305 -10.18 -22.52 3.58
C ARG A 305 -9.78 -23.28 2.31
N LYS A 306 -9.00 -22.64 1.44
CA LYS A 306 -8.44 -23.29 0.24
C LYS A 306 -7.34 -24.33 0.58
N VAL A 307 -6.78 -24.29 1.81
CA VAL A 307 -5.81 -25.28 2.30
C VAL A 307 -6.47 -26.63 2.51
N ILE A 308 -7.69 -26.64 3.04
CA ILE A 308 -8.42 -27.88 3.39
C ILE A 308 -8.95 -28.55 2.12
N ALA A 309 -9.51 -27.76 1.18
CA ALA A 309 -10.06 -28.28 -0.07
C ALA A 309 -9.02 -28.94 -1.02
N SER A 310 -7.75 -28.54 -0.95
CA SER A 310 -6.68 -29.12 -1.77
C SER A 310 -6.07 -30.41 -1.20
N LYS A 311 -6.46 -30.80 0.00
CA LYS A 311 -6.00 -32.03 0.70
C LYS A 311 -7.09 -33.11 0.80
N SER A 312 -8.30 -32.81 0.32
CA SER A 312 -9.35 -33.86 0.13
C SER A 312 -9.03 -34.61 -1.15
N PRO A 313 -8.92 -35.96 -1.12
CA PRO A 313 -8.65 -36.80 -2.28
C PRO A 313 -9.80 -36.74 -3.28
#